data_a18a6498129aba4e72bb8efdc2383865
#
_entry.id   a18a6498129aba4e72bb8efdc2383865
#
_cell.length_a   1.000
_cell.length_b   1.000
_cell.length_c   1.000
_cell.angle_alpha   90.00
_cell.angle_beta   90.00
_cell.angle_gamma   90.00
#
_symmetry.space_group_name_H-M   'P 1'
#
loop_
_entity.id
_entity.type
_entity.pdbx_description
1 polymer ?
#
loop_
_entity_poly.entity_id
_entity_poly.type
_entity_poly.pdbx_seq_one_letter_code
_entity_poly.pdbx_strand_id
1 'polypeptide(L)'
;MLNKALVAGTLALTAAALTFADVAIARDQIRIVGSSTVFPFAATVAEQFGKATTFKTPVVESTGSGGGLKLFCAGIGERHPDITNASRRIKTSEVKRCAKNGIVDITEVKVGYDGIVLANARTAPAIQLTLRDIFLAL
;
A
#
# COMPACT_ATOMS: atom_id res chain seq x y z
N MET A 1 8.53 53.54 38.77
CA MET A 1 9.64 52.63 38.41
C MET A 1 9.04 51.32 38.02
N LEU A 2 8.83 51.08 36.71
CA LEU A 2 8.19 49.91 36.18
C LEU A 2 9.23 48.79 36.11
N ASN A 3 8.93 47.62 36.75
CA ASN A 3 9.84 46.54 36.96
C ASN A 3 10.37 45.91 35.65
N LYS A 4 11.62 46.19 35.33
CA LYS A 4 12.36 45.61 34.20
C LYS A 4 12.44 44.06 34.26
N ALA A 5 12.15 43.47 35.39
CA ALA A 5 12.16 42.03 35.61
C ALA A 5 10.94 41.31 35.01
N LEU A 6 9.79 41.95 34.84
CA LEU A 6 8.57 41.35 34.28
C LEU A 6 8.60 41.25 32.74
N VAL A 7 9.36 42.10 32.07
CA VAL A 7 9.47 42.08 30.60
C VAL A 7 10.43 40.98 30.09
N ALA A 8 11.46 40.67 30.89
CA ALA A 8 12.40 39.59 30.51
C ALA A 8 11.81 38.17 30.62
N GLY A 9 10.84 37.97 31.54
CA GLY A 9 10.20 36.67 31.74
C GLY A 9 9.23 36.28 30.60
N THR A 10 8.56 37.27 30.01
CA THR A 10 7.58 37.01 28.92
C THR A 10 8.25 36.76 27.57
N LEU A 11 9.44 37.32 27.31
CA LEU A 11 10.19 36.99 26.08
C LEU A 11 10.84 35.61 26.09
N ALA A 12 11.19 35.06 27.26
CA ALA A 12 11.79 33.72 27.36
C ALA A 12 10.75 32.59 27.15
N LEU A 13 9.49 32.81 27.54
CA LEU A 13 8.42 31.81 27.34
C LEU A 13 7.96 31.72 25.89
N THR A 14 8.04 32.79 25.12
CA THR A 14 7.64 32.76 23.68
C THR A 14 8.70 32.14 22.79
N ALA A 15 9.97 32.15 23.17
CA ALA A 15 11.04 31.49 22.40
C ALA A 15 11.04 29.94 22.54
N ALA A 16 10.54 29.42 23.68
CA ALA A 16 10.47 27.98 23.91
C ALA A 16 9.31 27.27 23.15
N ALA A 17 8.30 28.01 22.69
CA ALA A 17 7.15 27.44 21.98
C ALA A 17 7.39 27.20 20.48
N LEU A 18 8.52 27.64 19.92
CA LEU A 18 8.82 27.55 18.48
C LEU A 18 9.69 26.35 18.08
N THR A 19 10.06 25.46 19.01
CA THR A 19 11.02 24.37 18.74
C THR A 19 10.41 23.00 18.51
N PHE A 20 9.08 22.88 18.47
CA PHE A 20 8.41 21.60 18.10
C PHE A 20 7.71 21.70 16.74
N ALA A 21 8.40 22.22 15.73
CA ALA A 21 8.04 21.88 14.38
C ALA A 21 8.54 20.44 14.18
N ASP A 22 7.67 19.44 14.37
CA ASP A 22 7.88 18.09 13.84
C ASP A 22 8.23 18.27 12.37
N VAL A 23 9.50 18.07 12.03
CA VAL A 23 9.92 17.97 10.65
C VAL A 23 9.25 16.71 10.15
N ALA A 24 8.15 16.85 9.42
CA ALA A 24 7.53 15.74 8.71
C ALA A 24 8.57 15.24 7.70
N ILE A 25 9.33 14.22 8.08
CA ILE A 25 10.25 13.53 7.19
C ILE A 25 9.39 12.78 6.20
N ALA A 26 9.17 13.36 5.03
CA ALA A 26 8.46 12.67 3.96
C ALA A 26 9.34 11.50 3.48
N ARG A 27 8.76 10.30 3.43
CA ARG A 27 9.42 9.13 2.83
C ARG A 27 9.65 9.41 1.35
N ASP A 28 10.89 9.27 0.91
CA ASP A 28 11.33 9.52 -0.46
C ASP A 28 11.25 8.28 -1.38
N GLN A 29 10.67 7.18 -0.89
CA GLN A 29 10.56 5.92 -1.61
C GLN A 29 9.15 5.33 -1.49
N ILE A 30 8.53 5.04 -2.62
CA ILE A 30 7.19 4.43 -2.69
C ILE A 30 7.27 2.97 -2.21
N ARG A 31 6.37 2.58 -1.33
CA ARG A 31 6.24 1.21 -0.84
C ARG A 31 4.94 0.58 -1.33
N ILE A 32 5.06 -0.54 -2.04
CA ILE A 32 3.99 -1.29 -2.67
C ILE A 32 3.91 -2.69 -2.06
N VAL A 33 2.74 -3.12 -1.64
CA VAL A 33 2.52 -4.46 -1.06
C VAL A 33 1.36 -5.15 -1.76
N GLY A 34 1.26 -6.47 -1.68
CA GLY A 34 0.03 -7.15 -2.08
C GLY A 34 0.21 -8.42 -2.90
N SER A 35 -0.60 -8.57 -3.93
CA SER A 35 -0.79 -9.78 -4.72
C SER A 35 0.51 -10.38 -5.26
N SER A 36 0.72 -11.68 -5.02
CA SER A 36 1.80 -12.44 -5.64
C SER A 36 1.64 -12.60 -7.16
N THR A 37 0.41 -12.65 -7.64
CA THR A 37 0.09 -12.68 -9.08
C THR A 37 0.53 -11.39 -9.79
N VAL A 38 0.31 -10.24 -9.15
CA VAL A 38 0.65 -8.92 -9.72
C VAL A 38 2.13 -8.55 -9.47
N PHE A 39 2.76 -9.18 -8.49
CA PHE A 39 4.13 -8.87 -8.08
C PHE A 39 5.15 -8.78 -9.23
N PRO A 40 5.29 -9.77 -10.15
CA PRO A 40 6.29 -9.69 -11.21
C PRO A 40 6.09 -8.50 -12.14
N PHE A 41 4.85 -8.13 -12.42
CA PHE A 41 4.52 -6.96 -13.24
C PHE A 41 4.85 -5.65 -12.50
N ALA A 42 4.43 -5.56 -11.24
CA ALA A 42 4.67 -4.39 -10.40
C ALA A 42 6.18 -4.17 -10.17
N ALA A 43 6.96 -5.24 -9.96
CA ALA A 43 8.41 -5.16 -9.80
C ALA A 43 9.08 -4.62 -11.08
N THR A 44 8.67 -5.12 -12.26
CA THR A 44 9.18 -4.62 -13.54
C THR A 44 8.87 -3.14 -13.75
N VAL A 45 7.64 -2.71 -13.43
CA VAL A 45 7.25 -1.29 -13.53
C VAL A 45 8.05 -0.44 -12.55
N ALA A 46 8.25 -0.91 -11.31
CA ALA A 46 9.04 -0.21 -10.30
C ALA A 46 10.50 -0.02 -10.74
N GLU A 47 11.11 -1.06 -11.30
CA GLU A 47 12.46 -0.98 -11.86
C GLU A 47 12.55 0.02 -13.02
N GLN A 48 11.60 -0.01 -13.96
CA GLN A 48 11.57 0.92 -15.08
C GLN A 48 11.36 2.37 -14.60
N PHE A 49 10.49 2.57 -13.60
CA PHE A 49 10.30 3.88 -12.99
C PHE A 49 11.59 4.42 -12.39
N GLY A 50 12.33 3.61 -11.62
CA GLY A 50 13.59 4.01 -11.03
C GLY A 50 14.68 4.31 -12.07
N LYS A 51 14.67 3.62 -13.24
CA LYS A 51 15.60 3.87 -14.35
C LYS A 51 15.24 5.12 -15.16
N ALA A 52 13.94 5.42 -15.28
CA ALA A 52 13.41 6.50 -16.11
C ALA A 52 13.30 7.84 -15.38
N THR A 53 13.45 7.85 -14.06
CA THR A 53 13.23 9.04 -13.21
C THR A 53 14.40 9.26 -12.26
N THR A 54 14.43 10.41 -11.60
CA THR A 54 15.37 10.73 -10.51
C THR A 54 14.92 10.22 -9.14
N PHE A 55 13.72 9.62 -9.06
CA PHE A 55 13.19 9.08 -7.82
C PHE A 55 13.78 7.71 -7.49
N LYS A 56 13.79 7.35 -6.21
CA LYS A 56 14.19 6.01 -5.78
C LYS A 56 13.25 4.96 -6.36
N THR A 57 13.82 3.82 -6.78
CA THR A 57 13.04 2.66 -7.22
C THR A 57 12.05 2.25 -6.14
N PRO A 58 10.74 2.16 -6.45
CA PRO A 58 9.74 1.68 -5.49
C PRO A 58 10.07 0.29 -4.95
N VAL A 59 9.81 0.05 -3.67
CA VAL A 59 9.91 -1.28 -3.04
C VAL A 59 8.61 -2.02 -3.26
N VAL A 60 8.67 -3.23 -3.82
CA VAL A 60 7.50 -4.09 -4.05
C VAL A 60 7.64 -5.36 -3.22
N GLU A 61 6.62 -5.65 -2.38
CA GLU A 61 6.59 -6.83 -1.51
C GLU A 61 5.38 -7.72 -1.84
N SER A 62 5.62 -9.02 -1.98
CA SER A 62 4.57 -10.02 -2.21
C SER A 62 4.00 -10.52 -0.87
N THR A 63 2.81 -10.03 -0.49
CA THR A 63 2.13 -10.37 0.76
C THR A 63 0.77 -11.05 0.54
N GLY A 64 0.42 -11.31 -0.73
CA GLY A 64 -0.93 -11.69 -1.16
C GLY A 64 -1.92 -10.54 -1.10
N SER A 65 -3.00 -10.60 -1.91
CA SER A 65 -3.99 -9.51 -2.00
C SER A 65 -4.62 -9.17 -0.64
N GLY A 66 -4.97 -10.18 0.17
CA GLY A 66 -5.57 -9.95 1.49
C GLY A 66 -4.59 -9.37 2.51
N GLY A 67 -3.33 -9.85 2.49
CA GLY A 67 -2.24 -9.33 3.31
C GLY A 67 -1.92 -7.88 3.00
N GLY A 68 -1.76 -7.56 1.71
CA GLY A 68 -1.49 -6.21 1.23
C GLY A 68 -2.60 -5.23 1.61
N LEU A 69 -3.85 -5.58 1.36
CA LEU A 69 -5.00 -4.76 1.75
C LEU A 69 -5.11 -4.58 3.27
N LYS A 70 -4.72 -5.59 4.07
CA LYS A 70 -4.67 -5.45 5.53
C LYS A 70 -3.61 -4.41 5.95
N LEU A 71 -2.42 -4.46 5.37
CA LEU A 71 -1.32 -3.52 5.65
C LEU A 71 -1.67 -2.11 5.17
N PHE A 72 -2.20 -1.98 3.95
CA PHE A 72 -2.64 -0.71 3.39
C PHE A 72 -3.73 -0.04 4.23
N CYS A 73 -4.76 -0.80 4.63
CA CYS A 73 -5.84 -0.29 5.48
C CYS A 73 -5.48 -0.17 6.98
N ALA A 74 -4.22 -0.36 7.37
CA ALA A 74 -3.82 -0.25 8.77
C ALA A 74 -3.62 1.20 9.24
N GLY A 75 -3.41 2.14 8.31
CA GLY A 75 -3.24 3.57 8.63
C GLY A 75 -2.61 4.37 7.51
N ILE A 76 -2.35 5.63 7.80
CA ILE A 76 -1.70 6.60 6.91
C ILE A 76 -0.30 6.94 7.46
N GLY A 77 0.60 7.34 6.59
CA GLY A 77 1.94 7.82 6.94
C GLY A 77 3.04 6.81 6.67
N GLU A 78 4.27 7.16 7.05
CA GLU A 78 5.50 6.48 6.61
C GLU A 78 5.61 5.00 6.97
N ARG A 79 4.94 4.57 8.04
CA ARG A 79 4.94 3.17 8.48
C ARG A 79 4.00 2.27 7.68
N HIS A 80 3.15 2.85 6.84
CA HIS A 80 2.16 2.13 6.04
C HIS A 80 2.53 2.18 4.56
N PRO A 81 2.12 1.19 3.75
CA PRO A 81 2.37 1.20 2.31
C PRO A 81 1.54 2.30 1.61
N ASP A 82 2.08 2.83 0.52
CA ASP A 82 1.42 3.85 -0.30
C ASP A 82 0.44 3.23 -1.29
N ILE A 83 0.76 2.03 -1.78
CA ILE A 83 0.01 1.31 -2.80
C ILE A 83 -0.17 -0.14 -2.36
N THR A 84 -1.31 -0.73 -2.68
CA THR A 84 -1.52 -2.16 -2.58
C THR A 84 -1.96 -2.74 -3.91
N ASN A 85 -1.31 -3.82 -4.34
CA ASN A 85 -1.68 -4.61 -5.49
C ASN A 85 -2.69 -5.70 -5.10
N ALA A 86 -3.66 -5.96 -5.94
CA ALA A 86 -4.63 -7.03 -5.71
C ALA A 86 -4.99 -7.74 -7.02
N SER A 87 -5.17 -9.07 -6.97
CA SER A 87 -5.67 -9.89 -8.07
C SER A 87 -7.21 -9.95 -8.12
N ARG A 88 -7.87 -9.11 -7.32
CA ARG A 88 -9.32 -8.96 -7.23
C ARG A 88 -9.68 -7.56 -6.79
N ARG A 89 -10.94 -7.19 -6.95
CA ARG A 89 -11.44 -5.93 -6.38
C ARG A 89 -11.37 -5.93 -4.85
N ILE A 90 -11.23 -4.73 -4.29
CA ILE A 90 -11.33 -4.51 -2.85
C ILE A 90 -12.72 -4.91 -2.35
N LYS A 91 -12.80 -5.60 -1.22
CA LYS A 91 -14.06 -6.01 -0.59
C LYS A 91 -14.64 -4.89 0.26
N THR A 92 -15.97 -4.86 0.41
CA THR A 92 -16.65 -3.90 1.29
C THR A 92 -16.12 -3.92 2.73
N SER A 93 -15.76 -5.10 3.25
CA SER A 93 -15.18 -5.22 4.59
C SER A 93 -13.79 -4.60 4.69
N GLU A 94 -13.01 -4.61 3.61
CA GLU A 94 -11.69 -3.98 3.54
C GLU A 94 -11.84 -2.45 3.46
N VAL A 95 -12.76 -1.95 2.63
CA VAL A 95 -13.09 -0.51 2.58
C VAL A 95 -13.50 0.01 3.96
N LYS A 96 -14.39 -0.73 4.67
CA LYS A 96 -14.78 -0.37 6.03
C LYS A 96 -13.60 -0.35 7.01
N ARG A 97 -12.64 -1.26 6.85
CA ARG A 97 -11.40 -1.28 7.66
C ARG A 97 -10.53 -0.06 7.37
N CYS A 98 -10.32 0.26 6.10
CA CYS A 98 -9.60 1.46 5.68
C CYS A 98 -10.21 2.72 6.29
N ALA A 99 -11.53 2.89 6.16
CA ALA A 99 -12.25 4.06 6.70
C ALA A 99 -12.09 4.21 8.22
N LYS A 100 -12.12 3.10 8.98
CA LYS A 100 -11.88 3.12 10.44
C LYS A 100 -10.49 3.63 10.82
N ASN A 101 -9.53 3.52 9.92
CA ASN A 101 -8.14 3.95 10.11
C ASN A 101 -7.80 5.24 9.35
N GLY A 102 -8.83 6.02 8.98
CA GLY A 102 -8.67 7.35 8.37
C GLY A 102 -8.47 7.35 6.85
N ILE A 103 -8.47 6.18 6.19
CA ILE A 103 -8.35 6.08 4.73
C ILE A 103 -9.76 6.04 4.15
N VAL A 104 -10.27 7.20 3.77
CA VAL A 104 -11.65 7.38 3.27
C VAL A 104 -11.73 7.41 1.76
N ASP A 105 -10.68 7.87 1.08
CA ASP A 105 -10.58 7.93 -0.37
C ASP A 105 -9.63 6.86 -0.89
N ILE A 106 -10.15 5.95 -1.70
CA ILE A 106 -9.39 4.85 -2.30
C ILE A 106 -9.61 4.87 -3.81
N THR A 107 -8.52 5.05 -4.55
CA THR A 107 -8.54 4.94 -6.01
C THR A 107 -8.17 3.52 -6.41
N GLU A 108 -9.07 2.83 -7.10
CA GLU A 108 -8.83 1.51 -7.68
C GLU A 108 -8.56 1.63 -9.18
N VAL A 109 -7.36 1.25 -9.62
CA VAL A 109 -6.96 1.27 -11.02
C VAL A 109 -6.84 -0.16 -11.53
N LYS A 110 -7.66 -0.53 -12.53
CA LYS A 110 -7.56 -1.83 -13.20
C LYS A 110 -6.42 -1.79 -14.21
N VAL A 111 -5.38 -2.61 -14.00
CA VAL A 111 -4.19 -2.67 -14.85
C VAL A 111 -4.21 -3.84 -15.85
N GLY A 112 -5.10 -4.83 -15.66
CA GLY A 112 -5.21 -5.98 -16.54
C GLY A 112 -6.20 -7.02 -16.05
N TYR A 113 -6.20 -8.16 -16.73
CA TYR A 113 -6.95 -9.36 -16.37
C TYR A 113 -5.99 -10.52 -16.17
N ASP A 114 -6.35 -11.42 -15.27
CA ASP A 114 -5.68 -12.70 -15.06
C ASP A 114 -6.67 -13.84 -15.30
N GLY A 115 -6.17 -15.01 -15.65
CA GLY A 115 -6.97 -16.20 -15.91
C GLY A 115 -6.46 -17.40 -15.14
N ILE A 116 -7.37 -18.17 -14.55
CA ILE A 116 -7.07 -19.44 -13.93
C ILE A 116 -7.28 -20.55 -14.96
N VAL A 117 -6.30 -21.43 -15.11
CA VAL A 117 -6.36 -22.59 -15.99
C VAL A 117 -6.19 -23.88 -15.20
N LEU A 118 -6.85 -24.93 -15.65
CA LEU A 118 -6.60 -26.30 -15.21
C LEU A 118 -5.67 -26.96 -16.23
N ALA A 119 -4.52 -27.43 -15.77
CA ALA A 119 -3.52 -28.03 -16.62
C ALA A 119 -3.09 -29.40 -16.07
N ASN A 120 -2.82 -30.34 -16.97
CA ASN A 120 -2.20 -31.62 -16.65
C ASN A 120 -0.95 -31.84 -17.51
N ALA A 121 -0.22 -32.90 -17.22
CA ALA A 121 0.96 -33.27 -18.01
C ALA A 121 0.59 -33.51 -19.48
N ARG A 122 1.44 -33.11 -20.41
CA ARG A 122 1.23 -33.23 -21.86
C ARG A 122 1.02 -34.70 -22.29
N THR A 123 1.58 -35.65 -21.54
CA THR A 123 1.48 -37.11 -21.76
C THR A 123 0.26 -37.75 -21.09
N ALA A 124 -0.46 -37.00 -20.24
CA ALA A 124 -1.65 -37.50 -19.59
C ALA A 124 -2.87 -37.44 -20.52
N PRO A 125 -3.91 -38.28 -20.31
CA PRO A 125 -5.17 -38.18 -21.04
C PRO A 125 -5.78 -36.78 -20.92
N ALA A 126 -6.43 -36.32 -21.99
CA ALA A 126 -7.11 -35.01 -21.98
C ALA A 126 -8.20 -35.00 -20.90
N ILE A 127 -8.15 -33.99 -20.03
CA ILE A 127 -9.16 -33.79 -19.00
C ILE A 127 -10.33 -33.05 -19.62
N GLN A 128 -11.53 -33.59 -19.51
CA GLN A 128 -12.77 -32.92 -19.87
C GLN A 128 -13.56 -32.68 -18.58
N LEU A 129 -13.58 -31.44 -18.12
CA LEU A 129 -14.24 -31.02 -16.87
C LEU A 129 -15.38 -30.08 -17.17
N THR A 130 -16.51 -30.29 -16.53
CA THR A 130 -17.59 -29.32 -16.46
C THR A 130 -17.38 -28.38 -15.25
N LEU A 131 -18.07 -27.26 -15.23
CA LEU A 131 -18.08 -26.37 -14.04
C LEU A 131 -18.61 -27.09 -12.80
N ARG A 132 -19.52 -28.09 -13.00
CA ARG A 132 -20.03 -28.91 -11.90
C ARG A 132 -18.95 -29.82 -11.32
N ASP A 133 -18.12 -30.43 -12.17
CA ASP A 133 -17.03 -31.29 -11.70
C ASP A 133 -16.02 -30.50 -10.88
N ILE A 134 -15.69 -29.27 -11.32
CA ILE A 134 -14.81 -28.37 -10.58
C ILE A 134 -15.45 -27.97 -9.25
N PHE A 135 -16.73 -27.61 -9.23
CA PHE A 135 -17.45 -27.24 -8.01
C PHE A 135 -17.52 -28.37 -6.99
N LEU A 136 -17.67 -29.62 -7.44
CA LEU A 136 -17.75 -30.80 -6.55
C LEU A 136 -16.38 -31.23 -6.02
N ALA A 137 -15.29 -30.79 -6.66
CA ALA A 137 -13.91 -31.12 -6.26
C ALA A 137 -13.32 -30.13 -5.24
N LEU A 138 -13.98 -28.98 -4.98
CA LEU A 138 -13.57 -27.93 -4.05
C LEU A 138 -14.36 -27.99 -2.75
#